data_4c0a0eda067a4f2d23f14d5731ced140
#
_entry.id   4c0a0eda067a4f2d23f14d5731ced140
#
_cell.length_a   1.000
_cell.length_b   1.000
_cell.length_c   1.000
_cell.angle_alpha   90.00
_cell.angle_beta   90.00
_cell.angle_gamma   90.00
#
_symmetry.space_group_name_H-M   'P 1'
#
loop_
_entity.id
_entity.type
_entity.pdbx_description
1 polymer ?
#
loop_
_entity_poly.entity_id
_entity_poly.type
_entity_poly.pdbx_seq_one_letter_code
_entity_poly.pdbx_strand_id
1 'polypeptide(L)'
;DEEIFTPELVREGSLCPHQDYVYFNWPTREEEAYVREHQKRMQMQVQKMMADETLRRIVSSHQGLMHPEEYSERFLDKPEYFTALLVYCQAKGIPFSSYLRKLIGTKGKLPGMDAHWMEVLLQGVLYEDTESYTMMEAERESLLQELKEAGAIYRNKVALRDNEAIKKVLMKSQGKMESIHTIVQAEYEALENDLRLLVLCDYIKKDKLPEIGSKDTLVTELGAVPIFE
;
A
#
# COMPACT_ATOMS: atom_id res chain seq x y z
N ASP A 1 -11.36 -18.27 -32.27
CA ASP A 1 -11.98 -17.13 -31.59
C ASP A 1 -11.48 -15.89 -32.29
N GLU A 2 -12.40 -15.13 -32.90
CA GLU A 2 -12.09 -13.84 -33.52
C GLU A 2 -12.22 -12.76 -32.44
N GLU A 3 -11.15 -12.01 -32.18
CA GLU A 3 -11.19 -10.83 -31.33
C GLU A 3 -11.61 -9.62 -32.20
N ILE A 4 -12.70 -8.96 -31.82
CA ILE A 4 -13.18 -7.73 -32.46
C ILE A 4 -12.78 -6.56 -31.54
N PHE A 5 -12.01 -5.62 -32.09
CA PHE A 5 -11.55 -4.47 -31.32
C PHE A 5 -12.57 -3.33 -31.33
N THR A 6 -12.63 -2.57 -30.21
CA THR A 6 -13.54 -1.43 -30.04
C THR A 6 -13.57 -0.45 -31.23
N PRO A 7 -12.43 -0.04 -31.83
CA PRO A 7 -12.42 0.84 -33.01
C PRO A 7 -13.13 0.23 -34.22
N GLU A 8 -13.10 -1.07 -34.39
CA GLU A 8 -13.80 -1.76 -35.48
C GLU A 8 -15.32 -1.70 -35.27
N LEU A 9 -15.78 -1.98 -34.07
CA LEU A 9 -17.19 -1.92 -33.69
C LEU A 9 -17.76 -0.50 -33.84
N VAL A 10 -16.99 0.53 -33.51
CA VAL A 10 -17.37 1.94 -33.72
C VAL A 10 -17.49 2.25 -35.22
N ARG A 11 -16.52 1.80 -36.03
CA ARG A 11 -16.52 2.02 -37.48
C ARG A 11 -17.69 1.33 -38.19
N GLU A 12 -18.10 0.16 -37.71
CA GLU A 12 -19.24 -0.60 -38.20
C GLU A 12 -20.61 -0.05 -37.70
N GLY A 13 -20.58 0.92 -36.80
CA GLY A 13 -21.81 1.49 -36.20
C GLY A 13 -22.45 0.61 -35.14
N SER A 14 -21.77 -0.47 -34.68
CA SER A 14 -22.25 -1.35 -33.62
C SER A 14 -22.03 -0.74 -32.21
N LEU A 15 -21.10 0.18 -32.07
CA LEU A 15 -20.87 0.99 -30.87
C LEU A 15 -20.88 2.48 -31.20
N CYS A 16 -21.42 3.28 -30.28
CA CYS A 16 -21.34 4.73 -30.37
C CYS A 16 -19.88 5.20 -30.32
N PRO A 17 -19.52 6.28 -31.05
CA PRO A 17 -18.27 6.97 -30.84
C PRO A 17 -18.13 7.36 -29.36
N HIS A 18 -16.96 7.11 -28.79
CA HIS A 18 -16.66 7.47 -27.41
C HIS A 18 -15.31 8.19 -27.35
N GLN A 19 -15.14 8.98 -26.34
CA GLN A 19 -13.91 9.67 -26.01
C GLN A 19 -13.62 9.46 -24.53
N ASP A 20 -12.41 9.06 -24.21
CA ASP A 20 -11.96 8.87 -22.83
C ASP A 20 -11.19 10.10 -22.37
N TYR A 21 -11.67 10.72 -21.31
CA TYR A 21 -11.01 11.86 -20.67
C TYR A 21 -10.53 11.48 -19.30
N VAL A 22 -9.33 11.91 -18.94
CA VAL A 22 -8.77 11.77 -17.59
C VAL A 22 -8.69 13.14 -16.95
N TYR A 23 -9.46 13.33 -15.90
CA TYR A 23 -9.42 14.55 -15.09
C TYR A 23 -8.55 14.34 -13.86
N PHE A 24 -7.51 15.16 -13.72
CA PHE A 24 -6.60 15.10 -12.58
C PHE A 24 -7.00 16.15 -11.55
N ASN A 25 -7.12 15.72 -10.30
CA ASN A 25 -7.24 16.61 -9.16
C ASN A 25 -6.05 16.47 -8.21
N TRP A 26 -5.88 17.46 -7.36
CA TRP A 26 -4.83 17.48 -6.36
C TRP A 26 -5.46 17.40 -4.96
N PRO A 27 -4.79 16.74 -4.00
CA PRO A 27 -5.18 16.81 -2.60
C PRO A 27 -5.20 18.28 -2.12
N THR A 28 -6.07 18.56 -1.16
CA THR A 28 -6.04 19.87 -0.49
C THR A 28 -4.70 20.06 0.24
N ARG A 29 -4.36 21.30 0.59
CA ARG A 29 -3.12 21.59 1.33
C ARG A 29 -3.05 20.85 2.67
N GLU A 30 -4.18 20.66 3.32
CA GLU A 30 -4.27 19.95 4.61
C GLU A 30 -4.08 18.44 4.42
N GLU A 31 -4.69 17.86 3.40
CA GLU A 31 -4.49 16.45 3.01
C GLU A 31 -3.04 16.18 2.62
N GLU A 32 -2.44 17.07 1.83
CA GLU A 32 -1.03 16.97 1.43
C GLU A 32 -0.09 17.08 2.65
N ALA A 33 -0.35 18.00 3.56
CA ALA A 33 0.41 18.14 4.79
C ALA A 33 0.32 16.87 5.65
N TYR A 34 -0.87 16.29 5.79
CA TYR A 34 -1.07 15.04 6.52
C TYR A 34 -0.28 13.88 5.89
N VAL A 35 -0.34 13.72 4.57
CA VAL A 35 0.41 12.67 3.85
C VAL A 35 1.91 12.85 4.04
N ARG A 36 2.42 14.08 3.89
CA ARG A 36 3.85 14.40 4.07
C ARG A 36 4.34 14.12 5.49
N GLU A 37 3.54 14.49 6.49
CA GLU A 37 3.89 14.23 7.88
C GLU A 37 3.91 12.74 8.18
N HIS A 38 2.94 12.00 7.68
CA HIS A 38 2.94 10.54 7.82
C HIS A 38 4.17 9.91 7.16
N GLN A 39 4.50 10.30 5.92
CA GLN A 39 5.69 9.80 5.23
C GLN A 39 6.97 10.09 6.02
N LYS A 40 7.08 11.29 6.57
CA LYS A 40 8.21 11.67 7.43
C LYS A 40 8.30 10.79 8.68
N ARG A 41 7.19 10.53 9.35
CA ARG A 41 7.14 9.62 10.52
C ARG A 41 7.60 8.22 10.15
N MET A 42 7.14 7.67 9.02
CA MET A 42 7.54 6.34 8.58
C MET A 42 9.02 6.27 8.19
N GLN A 43 9.56 7.31 7.55
CA GLN A 43 11.00 7.41 7.30
C GLN A 43 11.82 7.42 8.60
N MET A 44 11.37 8.17 9.60
CA MET A 44 12.03 8.17 10.92
C MET A 44 11.93 6.79 11.58
N GLN A 45 10.81 6.09 11.44
CA GLN A 45 10.66 4.73 11.96
C GLN A 45 11.62 3.74 11.27
N VAL A 46 11.78 3.83 9.95
CA VAL A 46 12.77 3.02 9.22
C VAL A 46 14.20 3.30 9.74
N GLN A 47 14.57 4.57 9.94
CA GLN A 47 15.87 4.93 10.49
C GLN A 47 16.06 4.40 11.91
N LYS A 48 15.01 4.48 12.74
CA LYS A 48 15.03 3.91 14.10
C LYS A 48 15.23 2.41 14.07
N MET A 49 14.51 1.69 13.23
CA MET A 49 14.68 0.24 13.05
C MET A 49 16.08 -0.11 12.53
N MET A 50 16.64 0.70 11.66
CA MET A 50 18.02 0.52 11.22
C MET A 50 19.04 0.73 12.35
N ALA A 51 18.76 1.59 13.31
CA ALA A 51 19.64 1.83 14.47
C ALA A 51 19.42 0.80 15.61
N ASP A 52 18.30 0.06 15.57
CA ASP A 52 17.87 -0.80 16.66
C ASP A 52 18.75 -2.06 16.81
N GLU A 53 19.39 -2.20 17.96
CA GLU A 53 20.23 -3.36 18.27
C GLU A 53 19.40 -4.61 18.64
N THR A 54 18.13 -4.43 19.05
CA THR A 54 17.22 -5.54 19.31
C THR A 54 16.84 -6.22 17.99
N LEU A 55 16.45 -5.44 16.97
CA LEU A 55 16.19 -5.98 15.63
C LEU A 55 17.44 -6.66 15.06
N ARG A 56 18.62 -6.07 15.25
CA ARG A 56 19.88 -6.69 14.83
C ARG A 56 20.10 -8.06 15.48
N ARG A 57 19.88 -8.18 16.80
CA ARG A 57 20.00 -9.46 17.51
C ARG A 57 18.99 -10.49 17.01
N ILE A 58 17.72 -10.07 16.83
CA ILE A 58 16.66 -10.94 16.28
C ILE A 58 17.11 -11.47 14.93
N VAL A 59 17.46 -10.60 13.99
CA VAL A 59 17.89 -11.01 12.64
C VAL A 59 19.12 -11.91 12.67
N SER A 60 20.12 -11.60 13.53
CA SER A 60 21.33 -12.42 13.65
C SER A 60 21.05 -13.83 14.20
N SER A 61 19.95 -14.04 14.91
CA SER A 61 19.56 -15.35 15.46
C SER A 61 18.78 -16.23 14.48
N HIS A 62 18.51 -15.74 13.27
CA HIS A 62 17.73 -16.51 12.27
C HIS A 62 18.43 -17.82 11.92
N GLN A 63 17.74 -18.94 12.12
CA GLN A 63 18.31 -20.28 11.92
C GLN A 63 18.82 -20.51 10.49
N GLY A 64 18.15 -19.98 9.47
CA GLY A 64 18.58 -20.08 8.08
C GLY A 64 19.89 -19.32 7.76
N LEU A 65 20.32 -18.34 8.58
CA LEU A 65 21.64 -17.73 8.46
C LEU A 65 22.75 -18.64 9.03
N MET A 66 22.41 -19.42 10.07
CA MET A 66 23.34 -20.34 10.74
C MET A 66 23.41 -21.68 10.02
N HIS A 67 22.29 -22.20 9.52
CA HIS A 67 22.15 -23.50 8.85
C HIS A 67 21.53 -23.34 7.45
N PRO A 68 22.20 -22.69 6.50
CA PRO A 68 21.61 -22.30 5.22
C PRO A 68 21.18 -23.47 4.34
N GLU A 69 21.81 -24.62 4.46
CA GLU A 69 21.48 -25.80 3.67
C GLU A 69 20.15 -26.44 4.11
N GLU A 70 19.87 -26.44 5.41
CA GLU A 70 18.63 -26.97 5.99
C GLU A 70 17.41 -26.09 5.69
N TYR A 71 17.64 -24.82 5.39
CA TYR A 71 16.60 -23.81 5.12
C TYR A 71 16.42 -23.50 3.64
N SER A 72 17.09 -24.21 2.73
CA SER A 72 17.10 -23.90 1.30
C SER A 72 15.70 -23.88 0.68
N GLU A 73 14.83 -24.82 1.01
CA GLU A 73 13.43 -24.81 0.52
C GLU A 73 12.66 -23.59 0.98
N ARG A 74 12.76 -23.20 2.24
CA ARG A 74 12.10 -22.00 2.78
C ARG A 74 12.55 -20.72 2.09
N PHE A 75 13.84 -20.62 1.73
CA PHE A 75 14.36 -19.49 0.96
C PHE A 75 13.73 -19.39 -0.44
N LEU A 76 13.47 -20.54 -1.06
CA LEU A 76 12.81 -20.60 -2.38
C LEU A 76 11.31 -20.30 -2.30
N ASP A 77 10.66 -20.69 -1.20
CA ASP A 77 9.21 -20.45 -1.01
C ASP A 77 8.88 -18.98 -0.75
N LYS A 78 9.79 -18.23 -0.07
CA LYS A 78 9.58 -16.84 0.30
C LYS A 78 10.74 -15.94 -0.13
N PRO A 79 11.03 -15.85 -1.44
CA PRO A 79 12.25 -15.20 -1.95
C PRO A 79 12.33 -13.71 -1.61
N GLU A 80 11.20 -13.01 -1.56
CA GLU A 80 11.16 -11.59 -1.22
C GLU A 80 11.56 -11.34 0.24
N TYR A 81 11.01 -12.10 1.17
CA TYR A 81 11.36 -12.00 2.58
C TYR A 81 12.84 -12.32 2.82
N PHE A 82 13.33 -13.41 2.26
CA PHE A 82 14.74 -13.78 2.42
C PHE A 82 15.69 -12.80 1.70
N THR A 83 15.25 -12.17 0.61
CA THR A 83 15.99 -11.04 0.03
C THR A 83 16.07 -9.89 1.03
N ALA A 84 14.97 -9.50 1.66
CA ALA A 84 14.94 -8.45 2.68
C ALA A 84 15.86 -8.77 3.87
N LEU A 85 15.87 -10.04 4.32
CA LEU A 85 16.78 -10.53 5.37
C LEU A 85 18.25 -10.31 4.98
N LEU A 86 18.65 -10.71 3.77
CA LEU A 86 20.04 -10.54 3.30
C LEU A 86 20.39 -9.07 3.04
N VAL A 87 19.45 -8.26 2.57
CA VAL A 87 19.62 -6.81 2.42
C VAL A 87 19.92 -6.16 3.77
N TYR A 88 19.17 -6.53 4.81
CA TYR A 88 19.42 -6.05 6.16
C TYR A 88 20.76 -6.52 6.69
N CYS A 89 21.08 -7.81 6.54
CA CYS A 89 22.38 -8.36 6.95
C CYS A 89 23.53 -7.59 6.28
N GLN A 90 23.44 -7.32 4.98
CA GLN A 90 24.45 -6.53 4.26
C GLN A 90 24.56 -5.12 4.82
N ALA A 91 23.42 -4.43 5.05
CA ALA A 91 23.39 -3.07 5.55
C ALA A 91 23.97 -2.93 6.99
N LYS A 92 23.79 -3.97 7.82
CA LYS A 92 24.24 -4.00 9.21
C LYS A 92 25.58 -4.73 9.39
N GLY A 93 26.20 -5.21 8.32
CA GLY A 93 27.45 -5.96 8.40
C GLY A 93 27.33 -7.32 9.12
N ILE A 94 26.15 -7.92 9.13
CA ILE A 94 25.92 -9.27 9.66
C ILE A 94 26.42 -10.25 8.60
N PRO A 95 27.38 -11.16 8.95
CA PRO A 95 27.91 -12.12 7.99
C PRO A 95 26.87 -13.17 7.62
N PHE A 96 26.85 -13.56 6.34
CA PHE A 96 26.04 -14.66 5.83
C PHE A 96 26.73 -15.38 4.68
N SER A 97 26.33 -16.63 4.43
CA SER A 97 26.93 -17.46 3.38
C SER A 97 26.64 -16.92 1.98
N SER A 98 27.66 -16.94 1.10
CA SER A 98 27.47 -16.64 -0.33
C SER A 98 26.51 -17.61 -1.03
N TYR A 99 26.31 -18.79 -0.47
CA TYR A 99 25.32 -19.77 -0.91
C TYR A 99 23.91 -19.19 -0.92
N LEU A 100 23.52 -18.44 0.13
CA LEU A 100 22.21 -17.82 0.24
C LEU A 100 21.93 -16.82 -0.89
N ARG A 101 22.95 -16.06 -1.32
CA ARG A 101 22.79 -15.15 -2.49
C ARG A 101 22.50 -15.89 -3.77
N LYS A 102 23.16 -17.04 -3.97
CA LYS A 102 22.93 -17.88 -5.17
C LYS A 102 21.53 -18.46 -5.14
N LEU A 103 21.06 -18.88 -3.97
CA LEU A 103 19.77 -19.51 -3.77
C LEU A 103 18.60 -18.59 -4.12
N ILE A 104 18.65 -17.32 -3.68
CA ILE A 104 17.63 -16.31 -4.04
C ILE A 104 17.80 -15.73 -5.45
N GLY A 105 18.71 -16.26 -6.25
CA GLY A 105 18.89 -15.88 -7.65
C GLY A 105 19.52 -14.50 -7.89
N THR A 106 20.01 -13.82 -6.88
CA THR A 106 20.68 -12.52 -7.03
C THR A 106 22.09 -12.69 -7.58
N LYS A 107 22.24 -12.53 -8.89
CA LYS A 107 23.56 -12.58 -9.59
C LYS A 107 24.41 -11.31 -9.38
N GLY A 108 23.85 -10.30 -8.72
CA GLY A 108 24.47 -8.98 -8.58
C GLY A 108 24.57 -8.51 -7.12
N LYS A 109 24.78 -7.20 -6.98
CA LYS A 109 24.75 -6.52 -5.68
C LYS A 109 23.31 -6.50 -5.14
N LEU A 110 23.12 -6.86 -3.85
CA LEU A 110 21.84 -6.68 -3.20
C LEU A 110 21.46 -5.19 -3.19
N PRO A 111 20.17 -4.85 -3.29
CA PRO A 111 19.71 -3.47 -3.17
C PRO A 111 20.11 -2.85 -1.82
N GLY A 112 20.04 -1.53 -1.74
CA GLY A 112 20.15 -0.83 -0.45
C GLY A 112 18.89 -1.07 0.39
N MET A 113 19.05 -0.99 1.73
CA MET A 113 17.90 -1.02 2.63
C MET A 113 17.08 0.24 2.48
N ASP A 114 15.80 0.09 2.22
CA ASP A 114 14.80 1.14 2.14
C ASP A 114 13.53 0.75 2.93
N ALA A 115 12.49 1.58 2.83
CA ALA A 115 11.22 1.32 3.52
C ALA A 115 10.51 0.05 3.05
N HIS A 116 10.67 -0.31 1.78
CA HIS A 116 10.11 -1.55 1.24
C HIS A 116 10.77 -2.78 1.88
N TRP A 117 12.09 -2.85 1.81
CA TRP A 117 12.81 -3.98 2.37
C TRP A 117 12.68 -4.09 3.89
N MET A 118 12.58 -2.95 4.58
CA MET A 118 12.31 -2.94 6.02
C MET A 118 10.89 -3.46 6.32
N GLU A 119 9.89 -3.07 5.56
CA GLU A 119 8.51 -3.55 5.70
C GLU A 119 8.41 -5.06 5.50
N VAL A 120 9.02 -5.59 4.43
CA VAL A 120 9.06 -7.02 4.13
C VAL A 120 9.83 -7.79 5.21
N LEU A 121 10.97 -7.28 5.66
CA LEU A 121 11.74 -7.89 6.75
C LEU A 121 10.92 -8.00 8.03
N LEU A 122 10.34 -6.88 8.47
CA LEU A 122 9.55 -6.84 9.71
C LEU A 122 8.30 -7.71 9.61
N GLN A 123 7.65 -7.77 8.44
CA GLN A 123 6.52 -8.67 8.20
C GLN A 123 6.91 -10.14 8.42
N GLY A 124 8.04 -10.55 7.85
CA GLY A 124 8.58 -11.90 8.05
C GLY A 124 8.93 -12.19 9.52
N VAL A 125 9.70 -11.30 10.14
CA VAL A 125 10.14 -11.43 11.54
C VAL A 125 8.96 -11.54 12.50
N LEU A 126 7.92 -10.74 12.31
CA LEU A 126 6.81 -10.61 13.28
C LEU A 126 5.69 -11.60 13.05
N TYR A 127 5.42 -11.98 11.80
CA TYR A 127 4.19 -12.73 11.47
C TYR A 127 4.41 -14.00 10.64
N GLU A 128 5.35 -14.01 9.69
CA GLU A 128 5.36 -15.05 8.66
C GLU A 128 6.42 -16.14 8.85
N ASP A 129 7.51 -15.83 9.58
CA ASP A 129 8.63 -16.75 9.80
C ASP A 129 9.02 -16.81 11.28
N THR A 130 8.02 -16.81 12.15
CA THR A 130 8.22 -16.77 13.61
C THR A 130 9.01 -17.96 14.14
N GLU A 131 8.91 -19.11 13.49
CA GLU A 131 9.58 -20.35 13.87
C GLU A 131 11.11 -20.26 13.77
N SER A 132 11.62 -19.44 12.86
CA SER A 132 13.06 -19.24 12.68
C SER A 132 13.69 -18.37 13.78
N TYR A 133 12.88 -17.81 14.69
CA TYR A 133 13.27 -16.89 15.76
C TYR A 133 12.84 -17.34 17.17
N THR A 134 12.75 -18.63 17.43
CA THR A 134 12.20 -19.21 18.66
C THR A 134 12.84 -18.72 19.94
N MET A 135 14.13 -18.33 19.90
CA MET A 135 14.86 -17.83 21.06
C MET A 135 14.64 -16.33 21.34
N MET A 136 13.84 -15.64 20.52
CA MET A 136 13.68 -14.17 20.53
C MET A 136 12.22 -13.73 20.64
N GLU A 137 11.37 -14.53 21.27
CA GLU A 137 9.93 -14.24 21.38
C GLU A 137 9.65 -12.94 22.12
N ALA A 138 10.29 -12.73 23.27
CA ALA A 138 10.10 -11.54 24.09
C ALA A 138 10.55 -10.26 23.36
N GLU A 139 11.70 -10.33 22.68
CA GLU A 139 12.23 -9.21 21.91
C GLU A 139 11.32 -8.88 20.70
N ARG A 140 10.80 -9.90 20.03
CA ARG A 140 9.86 -9.73 18.91
C ARG A 140 8.54 -9.13 19.38
N GLU A 141 8.03 -9.55 20.54
CA GLU A 141 6.81 -8.98 21.11
C GLU A 141 6.99 -7.52 21.51
N SER A 142 8.15 -7.17 22.10
CA SER A 142 8.51 -5.79 22.39
C SER A 142 8.59 -4.92 21.12
N LEU A 143 9.23 -5.45 20.08
CA LEU A 143 9.32 -4.77 18.76
C LEU A 143 7.96 -4.59 18.14
N LEU A 144 7.08 -5.60 18.21
CA LEU A 144 5.71 -5.51 17.72
C LEU A 144 4.91 -4.42 18.42
N GLN A 145 5.03 -4.33 19.75
CA GLN A 145 4.36 -3.30 20.54
C GLN A 145 4.85 -1.90 20.16
N GLU A 146 6.14 -1.70 20.02
CA GLU A 146 6.73 -0.44 19.57
C GLU A 146 6.19 -0.01 18.20
N LEU A 147 6.13 -0.94 17.24
CA LEU A 147 5.62 -0.66 15.89
C LEU A 147 4.11 -0.37 15.90
N LYS A 148 3.33 -1.00 16.79
CA LYS A 148 1.91 -0.66 16.98
C LYS A 148 1.74 0.76 17.52
N GLU A 149 2.51 1.16 18.51
CA GLU A 149 2.49 2.51 19.09
C GLU A 149 2.91 3.57 18.07
N ALA A 150 3.87 3.25 17.20
CA ALA A 150 4.28 4.11 16.09
C ALA A 150 3.24 4.21 14.95
N GLY A 151 2.16 3.40 15.00
CA GLY A 151 1.17 3.33 13.92
C GLY A 151 1.67 2.65 12.64
N ALA A 152 2.73 1.86 12.74
CA ALA A 152 3.35 1.13 11.64
C ALA A 152 2.75 -0.27 11.42
N ILE A 153 1.74 -0.65 12.20
CA ILE A 153 1.01 -1.92 12.06
C ILE A 153 -0.47 -1.65 11.79
N TYR A 154 -1.00 -2.31 10.77
CA TYR A 154 -2.42 -2.30 10.45
C TYR A 154 -2.92 -3.73 10.17
N ARG A 155 -3.86 -4.25 10.98
CA ARG A 155 -4.45 -5.60 10.84
C ARG A 155 -3.40 -6.70 10.59
N ASN A 156 -2.40 -6.78 11.46
CA ASN A 156 -1.26 -7.72 11.37
C ASN A 156 -0.39 -7.58 10.10
N LYS A 157 -0.41 -6.41 9.48
CA LYS A 157 0.51 -6.05 8.41
C LYS A 157 1.39 -4.89 8.84
N VAL A 158 2.67 -5.01 8.55
CA VAL A 158 3.61 -3.89 8.66
C VAL A 158 3.32 -2.92 7.51
N ALA A 159 3.23 -1.63 7.80
CA ALA A 159 2.83 -0.59 6.86
C ALA A 159 3.73 0.64 7.02
N LEU A 160 4.92 0.60 6.44
CA LEU A 160 5.90 1.70 6.46
C LEU A 160 5.81 2.58 5.21
N ARG A 161 5.21 2.09 4.12
CA ARG A 161 5.04 2.81 2.86
C ARG A 161 3.60 3.24 2.65
N ASP A 162 2.72 2.25 2.59
CA ASP A 162 1.30 2.43 2.30
C ASP A 162 0.48 2.20 3.55
N ASN A 163 -0.05 3.27 4.13
CA ASN A 163 -0.95 3.16 5.26
C ASN A 163 -2.39 3.33 4.80
N GLU A 164 -3.27 2.45 5.28
CA GLU A 164 -4.72 2.54 5.06
C GLU A 164 -5.32 3.88 5.54
N ALA A 165 -4.69 4.54 6.51
CA ALA A 165 -5.09 5.88 6.93
C ALA A 165 -4.88 6.92 5.81
N ILE A 166 -3.73 6.87 5.12
CA ILE A 166 -3.48 7.75 3.95
C ILE A 166 -4.46 7.43 2.83
N LYS A 167 -4.64 6.15 2.51
CA LYS A 167 -5.60 5.74 1.47
C LYS A 167 -7.00 6.25 1.80
N LYS A 168 -7.44 6.15 3.04
CA LYS A 168 -8.74 6.68 3.48
C LYS A 168 -8.84 8.21 3.33
N VAL A 169 -7.79 8.95 3.69
CA VAL A 169 -7.76 10.41 3.50
C VAL A 169 -7.88 10.75 2.02
N LEU A 170 -7.07 10.12 1.16
CA LEU A 170 -7.10 10.35 -0.28
C LEU A 170 -8.40 9.87 -0.96
N MET A 171 -9.00 8.80 -0.44
CA MET A 171 -10.33 8.34 -0.92
C MET A 171 -11.45 9.32 -0.57
N LYS A 172 -11.34 10.02 0.56
CA LYS A 172 -12.33 11.00 1.05
C LYS A 172 -12.02 12.43 0.61
N SER A 173 -11.08 12.63 -0.30
CA SER A 173 -10.63 13.96 -0.70
C SER A 173 -11.78 14.78 -1.26
N GLN A 174 -11.95 15.99 -0.70
CA GLN A 174 -12.94 16.98 -1.19
C GLN A 174 -12.68 17.36 -2.64
N GLY A 175 -11.43 17.37 -3.09
CA GLY A 175 -11.07 17.63 -4.47
C GLY A 175 -11.75 16.70 -5.48
N LYS A 176 -12.11 15.47 -5.09
CA LYS A 176 -12.88 14.56 -5.97
C LYS A 176 -14.29 15.03 -6.18
N MET A 177 -14.97 15.54 -5.16
CA MET A 177 -16.32 16.10 -5.28
C MET A 177 -16.32 17.34 -6.17
N GLU A 178 -15.37 18.24 -5.96
CA GLU A 178 -15.18 19.43 -6.79
C GLU A 178 -14.92 19.07 -8.26
N SER A 179 -14.13 18.00 -8.48
CA SER A 179 -13.85 17.48 -9.83
C SER A 179 -15.13 16.96 -10.51
N ILE A 180 -15.95 16.18 -9.79
CA ILE A 180 -17.23 15.69 -10.33
C ILE A 180 -18.14 16.87 -10.68
N HIS A 181 -18.27 17.84 -9.78
CA HIS A 181 -19.06 19.05 -10.04
C HIS A 181 -18.57 19.80 -11.27
N THR A 182 -17.27 20.00 -11.40
CA THR A 182 -16.65 20.68 -12.54
C THR A 182 -16.93 19.94 -13.86
N ILE A 183 -16.81 18.61 -13.87
CA ILE A 183 -17.08 17.79 -15.04
C ILE A 183 -18.56 17.87 -15.41
N VAL A 184 -19.46 17.69 -14.44
CA VAL A 184 -20.90 17.75 -14.67
C VAL A 184 -21.32 19.11 -15.21
N GLN A 185 -20.79 20.20 -14.66
CA GLN A 185 -21.07 21.55 -15.13
C GLN A 185 -20.60 21.77 -16.57
N ALA A 186 -19.38 21.37 -16.88
CA ALA A 186 -18.83 21.50 -18.23
C ALA A 186 -19.64 20.72 -19.28
N GLU A 187 -20.03 19.48 -18.96
CA GLU A 187 -20.85 18.65 -19.84
C GLU A 187 -22.27 19.21 -19.98
N TYR A 188 -22.84 19.75 -18.90
CA TYR A 188 -24.15 20.39 -18.97
C TYR A 188 -24.13 21.66 -19.82
N GLU A 189 -23.10 22.49 -19.72
CA GLU A 189 -22.93 23.69 -20.56
C GLU A 189 -22.80 23.32 -22.07
N ALA A 190 -22.24 22.14 -22.37
CA ALA A 190 -22.07 21.68 -23.75
C ALA A 190 -23.31 20.99 -24.34
N LEU A 191 -24.05 20.22 -23.54
CA LEU A 191 -25.10 19.30 -23.99
C LEU A 191 -26.49 19.71 -23.51
N GLU A 192 -26.61 20.60 -22.53
CA GLU A 192 -27.86 21.07 -21.96
C GLU A 192 -28.88 19.92 -21.67
N ASN A 193 -30.02 19.93 -22.29
CA ASN A 193 -31.08 18.93 -22.11
C ASN A 193 -30.77 17.54 -22.74
N ASP A 194 -29.75 17.46 -23.57
CA ASP A 194 -29.30 16.19 -24.18
C ASP A 194 -28.32 15.42 -23.31
N LEU A 195 -27.84 16.02 -22.20
CA LEU A 195 -26.93 15.36 -21.28
C LEU A 195 -27.55 14.08 -20.69
N ARG A 196 -26.83 12.98 -20.79
CA ARG A 196 -27.12 11.70 -20.14
C ARG A 196 -25.89 11.29 -19.36
N LEU A 197 -25.90 11.54 -18.06
CA LEU A 197 -24.78 11.33 -17.18
C LEU A 197 -24.99 10.10 -16.31
N LEU A 198 -23.95 9.28 -16.18
CA LEU A 198 -23.87 8.18 -15.21
C LEU A 198 -22.59 8.32 -14.40
N VAL A 199 -22.72 8.44 -13.08
CA VAL A 199 -21.58 8.46 -12.15
C VAL A 199 -21.45 7.10 -11.50
N LEU A 200 -20.33 6.41 -11.75
CA LEU A 200 -20.01 5.12 -11.15
C LEU A 200 -19.13 5.32 -9.94
N CYS A 201 -19.55 4.76 -8.81
CA CYS A 201 -18.86 4.83 -7.53
C CYS A 201 -18.51 3.43 -7.04
N ASP A 202 -17.39 3.30 -6.31
CA ASP A 202 -16.87 2.00 -5.87
C ASP A 202 -17.84 1.25 -4.93
N TYR A 203 -18.53 1.95 -4.03
CA TYR A 203 -19.46 1.31 -3.08
C TYR A 203 -20.44 2.29 -2.45
N ILE A 204 -21.56 1.72 -1.96
CA ILE A 204 -22.51 2.39 -1.06
C ILE A 204 -22.38 1.74 0.30
N LYS A 205 -22.09 2.49 1.35
CA LYS A 205 -22.12 1.99 2.71
C LYS A 205 -23.55 1.79 3.17
N LYS A 206 -23.90 0.57 3.55
CA LYS A 206 -25.28 0.21 3.99
C LYS A 206 -25.76 1.00 5.21
N ASP A 207 -24.85 1.38 6.09
CA ASP A 207 -25.10 2.19 7.28
C ASP A 207 -25.42 3.66 6.95
N LYS A 208 -25.10 4.14 5.74
CA LYS A 208 -25.38 5.48 5.26
C LYS A 208 -26.67 5.60 4.43
N LEU A 209 -27.27 4.48 4.06
CA LEU A 209 -28.56 4.49 3.32
C LEU A 209 -29.70 5.26 4.04
N PRO A 210 -29.82 5.25 5.37
CA PRO A 210 -30.85 6.04 6.07
C PRO A 210 -30.62 7.56 6.06
N GLU A 211 -29.42 8.03 5.72
CA GLU A 211 -29.05 9.45 5.69
C GLU A 211 -29.39 10.13 4.37
N ILE A 212 -29.85 9.37 3.35
CA ILE A 212 -30.24 9.88 2.06
C ILE A 212 -31.39 10.88 2.21
N GLY A 213 -31.16 12.12 1.75
CA GLY A 213 -32.16 13.20 1.79
C GLY A 213 -32.22 13.96 3.12
N SER A 214 -31.34 13.73 4.09
CA SER A 214 -31.25 14.54 5.28
C SER A 214 -30.34 15.76 5.04
N LYS A 215 -30.92 16.96 5.11
CA LYS A 215 -30.22 18.24 4.80
C LYS A 215 -29.12 18.65 5.78
N ASP A 216 -28.91 17.91 6.86
CA ASP A 216 -28.01 18.32 7.96
C ASP A 216 -26.77 17.43 8.14
N THR A 217 -26.53 16.47 7.26
CA THR A 217 -25.36 15.57 7.39
C THR A 217 -24.18 16.13 6.62
N LEU A 218 -23.14 16.51 7.35
CA LEU A 218 -21.82 16.76 6.76
C LEU A 218 -21.35 15.51 6.02
N VAL A 219 -21.09 15.64 4.73
CA VAL A 219 -20.55 14.60 3.88
C VAL A 219 -19.16 14.19 4.41
N THR A 220 -19.10 13.09 5.14
CA THR A 220 -17.87 12.62 5.76
C THR A 220 -17.12 11.58 4.93
N GLU A 221 -17.77 11.01 3.90
CA GLU A 221 -17.15 9.96 3.08
C GLU A 221 -17.66 10.03 1.64
N LEU A 222 -16.75 9.89 0.67
CA LEU A 222 -17.10 9.76 -0.74
C LEU A 222 -17.80 8.41 -0.99
N GLY A 223 -18.91 8.47 -1.67
CA GLY A 223 -19.71 7.35 -2.14
C GLY A 223 -20.84 7.85 -3.04
N ALA A 224 -21.74 6.98 -3.48
CA ALA A 224 -22.83 7.37 -4.36
C ALA A 224 -23.75 8.43 -3.72
N VAL A 225 -24.02 8.33 -2.42
CA VAL A 225 -24.96 9.22 -1.70
C VAL A 225 -24.52 10.69 -1.73
N PRO A 226 -23.30 11.08 -1.34
CA PRO A 226 -22.84 12.46 -1.36
C PRO A 226 -22.79 13.10 -2.75
N ILE A 227 -22.77 12.30 -3.80
CA ILE A 227 -22.71 12.80 -5.19
C ILE A 227 -24.09 13.24 -5.67
N PHE A 228 -25.15 12.66 -5.10
CA PHE A 228 -26.53 12.98 -5.46
C PHE A 228 -27.19 14.04 -4.55
N GLU A 229 -26.58 14.40 -3.44
CA GLU A 229 -27.00 15.49 -2.55
C GLU A 229 -26.43 16.84 -2.99
#